data_4bae853fbbe79b292191c221e15c6925
#
_entry.id   4bae853fbbe79b292191c221e15c6925
#
_cell.length_a   1.000
_cell.length_b   1.000
_cell.length_c   1.000
_cell.angle_alpha   90.00
_cell.angle_beta   90.00
_cell.angle_gamma   90.00
#
_symmetry.space_group_name_H-M   'P 1'
#
loop_
_entity.id
_entity.type
_entity.pdbx_description
1 polymer ?
#
loop_
_entity_poly.entity_id
_entity_poly.type
_entity_poly.pdbx_seq_one_letter_code
_entity_poly.pdbx_strand_id
1 'polypeptide(L)'
;LGARERSFVVNVDGQDVAVSRKSTRKTRNGGLPQEQKEKFIREAAAKIEYIKKFVPTPSQEQAIEIARNNTLSWIVGVSGSGKSTCVLWDYCQEYLRDNTKKIYVIKGATEVSMDKIGFLPFGLDEKMSAHMVANRKILEDFLGAEKVAADLNKRIFLLPPNYLLGQTLEGLILIEESQQLQPNVLKLILERTGSKGSRVCVVGDASQLYTDAKEAKLRNGLTDGLKRFFNEDMSPKYPDVGHFEFNIEDVQRSEIVKTILRAYADYQ
;
A
#
# COMPACT_ATOMS: atom_id res chain seq x y z
N LEU A 1 11.04 -2.17 -33.94
CA LEU A 1 10.61 -3.58 -34.01
C LEU A 1 10.46 -4.06 -32.60
N GLY A 2 9.20 -3.98 -32.08
CA GLY A 2 8.87 -4.27 -30.69
C GLY A 2 8.92 -5.76 -30.39
N ALA A 3 9.42 -6.13 -29.23
CA ALA A 3 9.32 -7.47 -28.69
C ALA A 3 7.85 -7.77 -28.37
N ARG A 4 7.29 -8.82 -28.96
CA ARG A 4 5.94 -9.30 -28.61
C ARG A 4 6.01 -10.02 -27.27
N GLU A 5 5.28 -9.53 -26.30
CA GLU A 5 5.00 -10.26 -25.07
C GLU A 5 4.04 -11.42 -25.38
N ARG A 6 4.40 -12.61 -24.95
CA ARG A 6 3.48 -13.75 -24.95
C ARG A 6 3.08 -14.04 -23.52
N SER A 7 1.81 -13.91 -23.24
CA SER A 7 1.21 -14.40 -22.00
C SER A 7 0.64 -15.80 -22.22
N PHE A 8 0.74 -16.65 -21.23
CA PHE A 8 0.05 -17.93 -21.17
C PHE A 8 -0.62 -18.09 -19.80
N VAL A 9 -1.72 -18.77 -19.79
CA VAL A 9 -2.52 -18.99 -18.59
C VAL A 9 -2.15 -20.38 -18.04
N VAL A 10 -1.85 -20.43 -16.75
CA VAL A 10 -1.62 -21.69 -16.03
C VAL A 10 -2.77 -21.86 -15.05
N ASN A 11 -3.52 -22.95 -15.18
CA ASN A 11 -4.56 -23.29 -14.21
C ASN A 11 -3.91 -23.96 -12.99
N VAL A 12 -4.07 -23.37 -11.82
CA VAL A 12 -3.59 -23.91 -10.55
C VAL A 12 -4.79 -24.00 -9.63
N ASP A 13 -5.18 -25.20 -9.27
CA ASP A 13 -6.31 -25.50 -8.38
C ASP A 13 -7.64 -24.80 -8.79
N GLY A 14 -7.95 -24.78 -10.10
CA GLY A 14 -9.19 -24.21 -10.63
C GLY A 14 -9.18 -22.70 -10.83
N GLN A 15 -8.02 -22.03 -10.64
CA GLN A 15 -7.85 -20.60 -10.94
C GLN A 15 -6.87 -20.39 -12.10
N ASP A 16 -7.27 -19.57 -13.07
CA ASP A 16 -6.44 -19.21 -14.21
C ASP A 16 -5.51 -18.05 -13.85
N VAL A 17 -4.20 -18.30 -13.88
CA VAL A 17 -3.16 -17.32 -13.60
C VAL A 17 -2.44 -16.94 -14.89
N ALA A 18 -2.53 -15.66 -15.29
CA ALA A 18 -1.83 -15.17 -16.45
C ALA A 18 -0.35 -14.92 -16.14
N VAL A 19 0.53 -15.51 -16.94
CA VAL A 19 1.99 -15.36 -16.80
C VAL A 19 2.57 -14.74 -18.06
N SER A 20 3.20 -13.56 -17.96
CA SER A 20 3.81 -12.88 -19.08
C SER A 20 5.35 -13.00 -19.10
N ARG A 21 5.94 -13.08 -20.28
CA ARG A 21 7.38 -13.22 -20.48
C ARG A 21 7.93 -12.29 -21.58
N LYS A 22 9.03 -11.61 -21.29
CA LYS A 22 9.87 -10.96 -22.30
C LYS A 22 10.72 -12.00 -23.03
N SER A 23 10.57 -12.11 -24.32
CA SER A 23 11.39 -12.96 -25.19
C SER A 23 12.73 -12.29 -25.47
N THR A 24 13.81 -12.83 -24.96
CA THR A 24 15.14 -12.62 -25.52
C THR A 24 15.31 -13.48 -26.78
N ARG A 25 15.81 -12.88 -27.84
CA ARG A 25 15.91 -13.38 -29.22
C ARG A 25 16.63 -14.74 -29.34
N LYS A 26 16.05 -15.54 -30.20
CA LYS A 26 16.57 -16.73 -30.92
C LYS A 26 16.47 -18.08 -30.23
N THR A 27 15.44 -18.82 -30.61
CA THR A 27 15.65 -20.14 -31.23
C THR A 27 14.40 -20.52 -32.03
N ARG A 28 14.59 -21.00 -33.23
CA ARG A 28 13.58 -21.64 -34.06
C ARG A 28 13.11 -22.92 -33.37
N ASN A 29 11.81 -23.09 -33.25
CA ASN A 29 11.12 -24.32 -32.84
C ASN A 29 11.57 -25.00 -31.51
N GLY A 30 11.68 -24.26 -30.44
CA GLY A 30 11.91 -24.87 -29.13
C GLY A 30 11.06 -24.17 -28.06
N GLY A 31 10.10 -24.89 -27.48
CA GLY A 31 9.53 -24.48 -26.20
C GLY A 31 10.65 -24.36 -25.17
N LEU A 32 10.39 -23.61 -24.08
CA LEU A 32 11.30 -23.58 -22.93
C LEU A 32 11.73 -24.99 -22.53
N PRO A 33 13.01 -25.19 -22.18
CA PRO A 33 13.47 -26.43 -21.57
C PRO A 33 12.55 -26.81 -20.41
N GLN A 34 12.24 -28.09 -20.26
CA GLN A 34 11.31 -28.59 -19.25
C GLN A 34 11.66 -28.10 -17.85
N GLU A 35 12.94 -28.07 -17.51
CA GLU A 35 13.49 -27.63 -16.25
C GLU A 35 13.20 -26.13 -15.96
N GLN A 36 13.25 -25.29 -16.99
CA GLN A 36 12.89 -23.87 -16.85
C GLN A 36 11.38 -23.65 -16.72
N LYS A 37 10.56 -24.51 -17.34
CA LYS A 37 9.11 -24.48 -17.15
C LYS A 37 8.74 -24.89 -15.73
N GLU A 38 9.33 -25.96 -15.23
CA GLU A 38 9.09 -26.45 -13.88
C GLU A 38 9.55 -25.46 -12.80
N LYS A 39 10.72 -24.85 -12.99
CA LYS A 39 11.19 -23.77 -12.13
C LYS A 39 10.21 -22.60 -12.10
N PHE A 40 9.72 -22.19 -13.27
CA PHE A 40 8.78 -21.08 -13.41
C PHE A 40 7.42 -21.40 -12.77
N ILE A 41 6.93 -22.63 -12.93
CA ILE A 41 5.69 -23.11 -12.30
C ILE A 41 5.85 -23.16 -10.77
N ARG A 42 6.99 -23.66 -10.27
CA ARG A 42 7.29 -23.67 -8.82
C ARG A 42 7.37 -22.26 -8.23
N GLU A 43 8.00 -21.31 -8.92
CA GLU A 43 8.07 -19.91 -8.47
C GLU A 43 6.69 -19.23 -8.48
N ALA A 44 5.87 -19.50 -9.49
CA ALA A 44 4.49 -19.00 -9.56
C ALA A 44 3.62 -19.63 -8.46
N ALA A 45 3.73 -20.94 -8.24
CA ALA A 45 3.02 -21.65 -7.20
C ALA A 45 3.43 -21.18 -5.79
N ALA A 46 4.72 -20.96 -5.55
CA ALA A 46 5.22 -20.43 -4.28
C ALA A 46 4.68 -19.01 -3.99
N LYS A 47 4.56 -18.15 -5.01
CA LYS A 47 3.98 -16.81 -4.87
C LYS A 47 2.49 -16.86 -4.54
N ILE A 48 1.74 -17.75 -5.21
CA ILE A 48 0.32 -17.98 -4.94
C ILE A 48 0.13 -18.55 -3.53
N GLU A 49 1.00 -19.47 -3.12
CA GLU A 49 0.99 -20.06 -1.79
C GLU A 49 1.25 -19.00 -0.70
N TYR A 50 2.14 -18.04 -0.94
CA TYR A 50 2.38 -16.95 0.01
C TYR A 50 1.14 -16.07 0.17
N ILE A 51 0.51 -15.65 -0.92
CA ILE A 51 -0.74 -14.87 -0.86
C ILE A 51 -1.85 -15.66 -0.15
N LYS A 52 -1.96 -16.97 -0.40
CA LYS A 52 -2.90 -17.86 0.29
C LYS A 52 -2.59 -18.02 1.79
N LYS A 53 -1.33 -17.89 2.21
CA LYS A 53 -0.93 -17.99 3.64
C LYS A 53 -1.30 -16.76 4.46
N PHE A 54 -1.50 -15.59 3.84
CA PHE A 54 -2.01 -14.43 4.56
C PHE A 54 -3.48 -14.64 4.90
N VAL A 55 -3.74 -14.93 6.16
CA VAL A 55 -5.08 -15.08 6.70
C VAL A 55 -5.36 -13.80 7.51
N PRO A 56 -6.23 -12.91 7.02
CA PRO A 56 -6.59 -11.72 7.76
C PRO A 56 -7.32 -12.09 9.06
N THR A 57 -7.11 -11.29 10.09
CA THR A 57 -7.94 -11.36 11.30
C THR A 57 -9.34 -10.83 11.01
N PRO A 58 -10.35 -11.10 11.85
CA PRO A 58 -11.70 -10.57 11.66
C PRO A 58 -11.75 -9.04 11.48
N SER A 59 -10.94 -8.30 12.25
CA SER A 59 -10.83 -6.83 12.11
C SER A 59 -10.17 -6.44 10.77
N GLN A 60 -9.17 -7.18 10.33
CA GLN A 60 -8.53 -6.96 9.03
C GLN A 60 -9.48 -7.31 7.86
N GLU A 61 -10.32 -8.33 7.98
CA GLU A 61 -11.36 -8.64 6.99
C GLU A 61 -12.35 -7.50 6.83
N GLN A 62 -12.82 -6.92 7.95
CA GLN A 62 -13.70 -5.75 7.93
C GLN A 62 -13.02 -4.54 7.26
N ALA A 63 -11.77 -4.26 7.61
CA ALA A 63 -11.01 -3.18 6.99
C ALA A 63 -10.85 -3.39 5.47
N ILE A 64 -10.58 -4.61 5.03
CA ILE A 64 -10.49 -4.98 3.61
C ILE A 64 -11.84 -4.79 2.93
N GLU A 65 -12.93 -5.21 3.55
CA GLU A 65 -14.27 -5.05 3.01
C GLU A 65 -14.64 -3.57 2.83
N ILE A 66 -14.34 -2.73 3.82
CA ILE A 66 -14.50 -1.27 3.71
C ILE A 66 -13.67 -0.72 2.55
N ALA A 67 -12.40 -1.12 2.42
CA ALA A 67 -11.54 -0.67 1.33
C ALA A 67 -12.00 -1.13 -0.05
N ARG A 68 -12.67 -2.28 -0.16
CA ARG A 68 -13.23 -2.80 -1.42
C ARG A 68 -14.51 -2.10 -1.84
N ASN A 69 -15.37 -1.81 -0.87
CA ASN A 69 -16.73 -1.35 -1.14
C ASN A 69 -16.83 0.18 -1.28
N ASN A 70 -15.74 0.91 -1.05
CA ASN A 70 -15.73 2.36 -1.12
C ASN A 70 -14.63 2.88 -2.04
N THR A 71 -14.91 3.97 -2.73
CA THR A 71 -13.91 4.68 -3.55
C THR A 71 -12.85 5.36 -2.69
N LEU A 72 -13.26 5.91 -1.53
CA LEU A 72 -12.36 6.51 -0.55
C LEU A 72 -12.56 5.84 0.81
N SER A 73 -11.50 5.27 1.36
CA SER A 73 -11.54 4.58 2.64
C SER A 73 -10.50 5.15 3.61
N TRP A 74 -10.88 5.23 4.88
CA TRP A 74 -10.03 5.66 5.97
C TRP A 74 -9.84 4.49 6.93
N ILE A 75 -8.64 3.89 6.90
CA ILE A 75 -8.28 2.75 7.73
C ILE A 75 -7.27 3.24 8.77
N VAL A 76 -7.76 3.54 9.95
CA VAL A 76 -7.00 4.21 11.00
C VAL A 76 -6.76 3.32 12.21
N GLY A 77 -6.03 3.82 13.20
CA GLY A 77 -5.80 3.14 14.48
C GLY A 77 -4.34 2.83 14.76
N VAL A 78 -4.11 2.08 15.83
CA VAL A 78 -2.79 1.89 16.42
C VAL A 78 -1.78 1.19 15.51
N SER A 79 -0.49 1.50 15.73
CA SER A 79 0.62 0.89 14.99
C SER A 79 0.70 -0.62 15.25
N GLY A 80 1.05 -1.37 14.21
CA GLY A 80 1.21 -2.82 14.30
C GLY A 80 -0.09 -3.62 14.16
N SER A 81 -1.23 -3.00 13.92
CA SER A 81 -2.51 -3.69 13.63
C SER A 81 -2.59 -4.28 12.22
N GLY A 82 -1.62 -3.97 11.34
CA GLY A 82 -1.57 -4.50 10.00
C GLY A 82 -2.35 -3.71 8.94
N LYS A 83 -2.69 -2.44 9.21
CA LYS A 83 -3.41 -1.54 8.29
C LYS A 83 -2.89 -1.61 6.85
N SER A 84 -1.62 -1.25 6.67
CA SER A 84 -0.97 -1.24 5.36
C SER A 84 -0.88 -2.62 4.74
N THR A 85 -0.64 -3.64 5.57
CA THR A 85 -0.51 -5.03 5.11
C THR A 85 -1.81 -5.55 4.53
N CYS A 86 -2.94 -5.38 5.22
CA CYS A 86 -4.23 -5.87 4.75
C CYS A 86 -4.71 -5.13 3.50
N VAL A 87 -4.51 -3.81 3.42
CA VAL A 87 -4.85 -3.02 2.23
C VAL A 87 -3.96 -3.39 1.04
N LEU A 88 -2.65 -3.50 1.23
CA LEU A 88 -1.73 -3.89 0.16
C LEU A 88 -1.94 -5.33 -0.28
N TRP A 89 -2.30 -6.23 0.63
CA TRP A 89 -2.69 -7.60 0.26
C TRP A 89 -3.89 -7.60 -0.70
N ASP A 90 -4.94 -6.85 -0.38
CA ASP A 90 -6.11 -6.71 -1.24
C ASP A 90 -5.75 -6.10 -2.60
N TYR A 91 -4.95 -5.04 -2.59
CA TYR A 91 -4.49 -4.38 -3.81
C TYR A 91 -3.64 -5.31 -4.68
N CYS A 92 -2.78 -6.12 -4.07
CA CYS A 92 -1.98 -7.11 -4.79
C CYS A 92 -2.84 -8.19 -5.46
N GLN A 93 -3.93 -8.62 -4.84
CA GLN A 93 -4.84 -9.58 -5.45
C GLN A 93 -5.51 -9.00 -6.70
N GLU A 94 -6.04 -7.77 -6.63
CA GLU A 94 -6.64 -7.11 -7.78
C GLU A 94 -5.60 -6.83 -8.88
N TYR A 95 -4.41 -6.38 -8.49
CA TYR A 95 -3.29 -6.14 -9.39
C TYR A 95 -2.86 -7.40 -10.18
N LEU A 96 -2.91 -8.57 -9.55
CA LEU A 96 -2.60 -9.85 -10.20
C LEU A 96 -3.69 -10.30 -11.17
N ARG A 97 -4.95 -9.98 -10.86
CA ARG A 97 -6.11 -10.33 -11.71
C ARG A 97 -6.25 -9.41 -12.93
N ASP A 98 -5.88 -8.15 -12.77
CA ASP A 98 -6.05 -7.12 -13.80
C ASP A 98 -4.71 -6.45 -14.16
N ASN A 99 -4.20 -6.75 -15.34
CA ASN A 99 -2.93 -6.21 -15.83
C ASN A 99 -2.97 -4.70 -16.14
N THR A 100 -4.13 -4.08 -16.16
CA THR A 100 -4.30 -2.62 -16.33
C THR A 100 -4.16 -1.86 -15.03
N LYS A 101 -4.37 -2.50 -13.90
CA LYS A 101 -4.31 -1.88 -12.56
C LYS A 101 -2.90 -1.47 -12.20
N LYS A 102 -2.81 -0.33 -11.55
CA LYS A 102 -1.58 0.23 -10.99
C LYS A 102 -1.72 0.33 -9.47
N ILE A 103 -0.62 0.19 -8.76
CA ILE A 103 -0.54 0.42 -7.31
C ILE A 103 0.30 1.67 -7.08
N TYR A 104 -0.25 2.61 -6.33
CA TYR A 104 0.44 3.80 -5.84
C TYR A 104 0.52 3.73 -4.33
N VAL A 105 1.73 3.82 -3.78
CA VAL A 105 1.95 4.02 -2.35
C VAL A 105 2.55 5.41 -2.17
N ILE A 106 1.82 6.27 -1.49
CA ILE A 106 2.20 7.65 -1.26
C ILE A 106 2.46 7.82 0.23
N LYS A 107 3.67 8.23 0.57
CA LYS A 107 4.09 8.43 1.95
C LYS A 107 4.85 9.74 2.07
N GLY A 108 4.48 10.56 3.05
CA GLY A 108 5.25 11.75 3.40
C GLY A 108 6.65 11.37 3.89
N ALA A 109 7.65 12.15 3.53
CA ALA A 109 8.94 12.07 4.18
C ALA A 109 8.78 12.62 5.60
N THR A 110 8.80 11.76 6.59
CA THR A 110 8.78 12.17 7.98
C THR A 110 10.20 12.49 8.39
N GLU A 111 10.51 13.75 8.61
CA GLU A 111 11.66 14.09 9.43
C GLU A 111 11.27 13.72 10.87
N VAL A 112 11.72 12.56 11.32
CA VAL A 112 11.59 12.17 12.73
C VAL A 112 12.50 13.08 13.53
N SER A 113 11.87 14.12 14.10
CA SER A 113 12.37 15.05 15.11
C SER A 113 13.61 15.93 14.81
N MET A 114 13.80 16.90 15.67
CA MET A 114 14.77 17.96 15.84
C MET A 114 16.23 17.74 15.40
N ASP A 115 16.64 16.54 15.20
CA ASP A 115 17.88 16.22 14.47
C ASP A 115 17.58 16.31 12.97
N LYS A 116 17.75 17.51 12.42
CA LYS A 116 17.90 17.67 10.98
C LYS A 116 18.95 16.67 10.54
N ILE A 117 18.52 15.57 9.95
CA ILE A 117 19.43 14.63 9.28
C ILE A 117 20.12 15.49 8.24
N GLY A 118 21.32 15.95 8.60
CA GLY A 118 22.13 16.80 7.76
C GLY A 118 22.25 16.19 6.38
N PHE A 119 22.64 16.98 5.43
CA PHE A 119 22.91 16.60 4.04
C PHE A 119 23.64 15.25 3.99
N LEU A 120 22.88 14.15 3.93
CA LEU A 120 23.45 12.86 3.55
C LEU A 120 23.78 12.97 2.05
N PRO A 121 24.97 12.57 1.61
CA PRO A 121 25.47 12.76 0.26
C PRO A 121 24.81 11.83 -0.80
N PHE A 122 23.68 11.23 -0.47
CA PHE A 122 22.96 10.31 -1.33
C PHE A 122 21.88 11.03 -2.14
N GLY A 123 21.66 10.59 -3.38
CA GLY A 123 20.64 11.13 -4.26
C GLY A 123 19.23 11.03 -3.68
N LEU A 124 18.30 11.85 -4.19
CA LEU A 124 16.90 11.88 -3.75
C LEU A 124 16.26 10.47 -3.77
N ASP A 125 16.60 9.64 -4.74
CA ASP A 125 16.07 8.28 -4.90
C ASP A 125 16.47 7.33 -3.76
N GLU A 126 17.67 7.46 -3.22
CA GLU A 126 18.13 6.62 -2.10
C GLU A 126 17.50 7.03 -0.77
N LYS A 127 17.31 8.34 -0.54
CA LYS A 127 16.62 8.84 0.67
C LYS A 127 15.16 8.43 0.67
N MET A 128 14.50 8.49 -0.48
CA MET A 128 13.12 8.07 -0.64
C MET A 128 12.96 6.56 -0.48
N SER A 129 13.95 5.77 -0.92
CA SER A 129 13.93 4.31 -0.78
C SER A 129 13.88 3.88 0.69
N ALA A 130 14.58 4.57 1.60
CA ALA A 130 14.58 4.25 3.02
C ALA A 130 13.19 4.39 3.67
N HIS A 131 12.44 5.44 3.34
CA HIS A 131 11.08 5.65 3.87
C HIS A 131 10.06 4.66 3.33
N MET A 132 10.31 4.09 2.16
CA MET A 132 9.40 3.16 1.47
C MET A 132 9.79 1.69 1.64
N VAL A 133 10.89 1.37 2.34
CA VAL A 133 11.39 -0.01 2.51
C VAL A 133 10.31 -0.94 3.05
N ALA A 134 9.56 -0.52 4.06
CA ALA A 134 8.53 -1.35 4.67
C ALA A 134 7.39 -1.69 3.68
N ASN A 135 6.91 -0.69 2.94
CA ASN A 135 5.85 -0.88 1.95
C ASN A 135 6.33 -1.71 0.76
N ARG A 136 7.56 -1.46 0.31
CA ARG A 136 8.20 -2.26 -0.72
C ARG A 136 8.33 -3.72 -0.29
N LYS A 137 8.76 -3.97 0.95
CA LYS A 137 8.85 -5.32 1.49
C LYS A 137 7.50 -6.04 1.51
N ILE A 138 6.42 -5.37 1.91
CA ILE A 138 5.06 -5.94 1.87
C ILE A 138 4.67 -6.32 0.44
N LEU A 139 4.94 -5.44 -0.54
CA LEU A 139 4.68 -5.73 -1.95
C LEU A 139 5.53 -6.90 -2.46
N GLU A 140 6.81 -6.97 -2.08
CA GLU A 140 7.70 -8.08 -2.43
C GLU A 140 7.25 -9.39 -1.82
N ASP A 141 6.75 -9.36 -0.60
CA ASP A 141 6.20 -10.52 0.08
C ASP A 141 4.95 -11.07 -0.63
N PHE A 142 4.10 -10.22 -1.21
CA PHE A 142 2.88 -10.64 -1.91
C PHE A 142 3.05 -10.86 -3.42
N LEU A 143 3.94 -10.14 -4.07
CA LEU A 143 4.14 -10.20 -5.52
C LEU A 143 5.44 -10.89 -5.94
N GLY A 144 6.39 -11.03 -5.00
CA GLY A 144 7.77 -11.44 -5.25
C GLY A 144 8.66 -10.30 -5.69
N ALA A 145 9.91 -10.30 -5.22
CA ALA A 145 10.88 -9.22 -5.43
C ALA A 145 11.15 -8.93 -6.92
N GLU A 146 11.26 -9.98 -7.75
CA GLU A 146 11.49 -9.81 -9.20
C GLU A 146 10.34 -9.08 -9.89
N LYS A 147 9.08 -9.39 -9.54
CA LYS A 147 7.92 -8.74 -10.11
C LYS A 147 7.83 -7.28 -9.67
N VAL A 148 8.05 -7.00 -8.38
CA VAL A 148 8.07 -5.62 -7.88
C VAL A 148 9.16 -4.82 -8.59
N ALA A 149 10.38 -5.34 -8.72
CA ALA A 149 11.47 -4.67 -9.42
C ALA A 149 11.18 -4.45 -10.92
N ALA A 150 10.55 -5.40 -11.59
CA ALA A 150 10.18 -5.29 -13.01
C ALA A 150 9.09 -4.26 -13.27
N ASP A 151 8.15 -4.09 -12.33
CA ASP A 151 6.98 -3.24 -12.46
C ASP A 151 7.14 -1.87 -11.77
N LEU A 152 8.24 -1.66 -11.03
CA LEU A 152 8.55 -0.40 -10.38
C LEU A 152 8.62 0.74 -11.41
N ASN A 153 8.00 1.88 -11.11
CA ASN A 153 7.83 3.03 -11.99
C ASN A 153 7.09 2.75 -13.33
N LYS A 154 6.38 1.60 -13.42
CA LYS A 154 5.54 1.25 -14.58
C LYS A 154 4.10 0.98 -14.16
N ARG A 155 3.91 0.10 -13.19
CA ARG A 155 2.63 -0.29 -12.60
C ARG A 155 2.63 -0.20 -11.07
N ILE A 156 3.80 -0.18 -10.43
CA ILE A 156 3.99 0.01 -8.99
C ILE A 156 4.77 1.30 -8.78
N PHE A 157 4.18 2.22 -8.05
CA PHE A 157 4.73 3.54 -7.78
C PHE A 157 4.84 3.76 -6.28
N LEU A 158 6.05 4.02 -5.80
CA LEU A 158 6.34 4.39 -4.42
C LEU A 158 6.80 5.84 -4.45
N LEU A 159 5.93 6.78 -4.08
CA LEU A 159 6.13 8.19 -4.37
C LEU A 159 5.95 9.08 -3.14
N PRO A 160 6.77 10.11 -2.96
CA PRO A 160 6.45 11.19 -2.04
C PRO A 160 5.38 12.12 -2.65
N PRO A 161 4.64 12.86 -1.81
CA PRO A 161 3.60 13.78 -2.27
C PRO A 161 4.07 14.79 -3.31
N ASN A 162 5.30 15.25 -3.22
CA ASN A 162 5.87 16.27 -4.11
C ASN A 162 5.98 15.82 -5.58
N TYR A 163 6.00 14.50 -5.83
CA TYR A 163 6.10 13.95 -7.19
C TYR A 163 4.74 13.83 -7.89
N LEU A 164 3.64 14.18 -7.22
CA LEU A 164 2.28 14.06 -7.75
C LEU A 164 1.80 15.29 -8.51
N LEU A 165 2.61 16.36 -8.54
CA LEU A 165 2.23 17.60 -9.22
C LEU A 165 2.01 17.36 -10.71
N GLY A 166 0.80 17.67 -11.20
CA GLY A 166 0.43 17.51 -12.61
C GLY A 166 0.07 16.08 -13.04
N GLN A 167 0.08 15.10 -12.13
CA GLN A 167 -0.29 13.72 -12.45
C GLN A 167 -1.73 13.42 -12.04
N THR A 168 -2.41 12.55 -12.79
CA THR A 168 -3.67 11.91 -12.39
C THR A 168 -3.37 10.47 -11.99
N LEU A 169 -3.85 10.06 -10.82
CA LEU A 169 -3.62 8.75 -10.26
C LEU A 169 -4.79 7.83 -10.63
N GLU A 170 -4.57 6.88 -11.50
CA GLU A 170 -5.58 5.89 -11.91
C GLU A 170 -5.16 4.50 -11.43
N GLY A 171 -5.88 3.96 -10.44
CA GLY A 171 -5.61 2.65 -9.89
C GLY A 171 -5.87 2.54 -8.39
N LEU A 172 -5.06 1.75 -7.71
CA LEU A 172 -5.14 1.43 -6.30
C LEU A 172 -4.15 2.31 -5.54
N ILE A 173 -4.65 3.24 -4.75
CA ILE A 173 -3.87 4.31 -4.12
C ILE A 173 -3.88 4.12 -2.62
N LEU A 174 -2.72 3.90 -2.03
CA LEU A 174 -2.52 3.87 -0.59
C LEU A 174 -1.77 5.13 -0.15
N ILE A 175 -2.37 5.89 0.77
CA ILE A 175 -1.75 7.07 1.40
C ILE A 175 -1.36 6.68 2.82
N GLU A 176 -0.05 6.61 3.05
CA GLU A 176 0.56 6.16 4.30
C GLU A 176 0.91 7.34 5.22
N GLU A 177 0.84 7.06 6.53
CA GLU A 177 1.22 8.02 7.57
C GLU A 177 0.51 9.37 7.40
N SER A 178 -0.79 9.34 7.12
CA SER A 178 -1.56 10.54 6.80
C SER A 178 -1.61 11.57 7.94
N GLN A 179 -1.37 11.16 9.20
CA GLN A 179 -1.18 12.07 10.34
C GLN A 179 0.08 12.92 10.21
N GLN A 180 1.08 12.50 9.43
CA GLN A 180 2.30 13.27 9.18
C GLN A 180 2.13 14.28 8.03
N LEU A 181 1.04 14.19 7.29
CA LEU A 181 0.75 15.12 6.18
C LEU A 181 0.05 16.38 6.68
N GLN A 182 0.37 17.50 6.07
CA GLN A 182 -0.41 18.71 6.22
C GLN A 182 -1.79 18.53 5.55
N PRO A 183 -2.88 19.16 6.06
CA PRO A 183 -4.21 19.03 5.46
C PRO A 183 -4.28 19.40 3.97
N ASN A 184 -3.56 20.46 3.57
CA ASN A 184 -3.48 20.88 2.18
C ASN A 184 -2.73 19.88 1.30
N VAL A 185 -1.73 19.17 1.84
CA VAL A 185 -1.00 18.14 1.12
C VAL A 185 -1.88 16.90 0.91
N LEU A 186 -2.58 16.45 1.96
CA LEU A 186 -3.53 15.34 1.82
C LEU A 186 -4.64 15.68 0.81
N LYS A 187 -5.23 16.89 0.90
CA LYS A 187 -6.20 17.38 -0.08
C LYS A 187 -5.65 17.31 -1.51
N LEU A 188 -4.42 17.81 -1.72
CA LEU A 188 -3.76 17.76 -3.03
C LEU A 188 -3.68 16.33 -3.58
N ILE A 189 -3.31 15.36 -2.75
CA ILE A 189 -3.22 13.95 -3.16
C ILE A 189 -4.61 13.41 -3.55
N LEU A 190 -5.63 13.66 -2.73
CA LEU A 190 -6.99 13.19 -2.98
C LEU A 190 -7.58 13.79 -4.26
N GLU A 191 -7.29 15.05 -4.57
CA GLU A 191 -7.71 15.71 -5.81
C GLU A 191 -7.04 15.15 -7.08
N ARG A 192 -6.00 14.32 -6.95
CA ARG A 192 -5.33 13.65 -8.08
C ARG A 192 -5.95 12.32 -8.45
N THR A 193 -6.92 11.85 -7.70
CA THR A 193 -7.58 10.56 -7.97
C THR A 193 -8.35 10.62 -9.29
N GLY A 194 -8.04 9.70 -10.19
CA GLY A 194 -8.70 9.57 -11.49
C GLY A 194 -10.08 8.93 -11.39
N SER A 195 -10.88 9.09 -12.45
CA SER A 195 -12.32 8.91 -12.43
C SER A 195 -12.83 7.47 -12.56
N LYS A 196 -12.04 6.50 -13.03
CA LYS A 196 -12.56 5.16 -13.34
C LYS A 196 -11.84 4.05 -12.58
N GLY A 197 -12.58 3.42 -11.66
CA GLY A 197 -12.11 2.22 -10.95
C GLY A 197 -10.90 2.45 -10.07
N SER A 198 -10.62 3.73 -9.73
CA SER A 198 -9.61 4.06 -8.73
C SER A 198 -10.20 3.90 -7.34
N ARG A 199 -9.41 3.34 -6.44
CA ARG A 199 -9.71 3.25 -5.01
C ARG A 199 -8.60 3.90 -4.21
N VAL A 200 -8.96 4.70 -3.23
CA VAL A 200 -8.04 5.40 -2.34
C VAL A 200 -8.22 4.90 -0.92
N CYS A 201 -7.15 4.47 -0.31
CA CYS A 201 -7.14 4.15 1.11
C CYS A 201 -6.17 5.08 1.84
N VAL A 202 -6.69 5.84 2.79
CA VAL A 202 -5.93 6.71 3.69
C VAL A 202 -5.66 5.95 4.97
N VAL A 203 -4.38 5.76 5.27
CA VAL A 203 -3.93 5.02 6.45
C VAL A 203 -3.17 5.94 7.38
N GLY A 204 -3.43 5.82 8.68
CA GLY A 204 -2.74 6.63 9.68
C GLY A 204 -3.01 6.17 11.11
N ASP A 205 -2.23 6.77 12.01
CA ASP A 205 -2.35 6.58 13.46
C ASP A 205 -2.25 7.95 14.13
N ALA A 206 -3.37 8.44 14.66
CA ALA A 206 -3.43 9.76 15.27
C ALA A 206 -2.53 9.88 16.52
N SER A 207 -2.19 8.76 17.15
CA SER A 207 -1.29 8.71 18.32
C SER A 207 0.18 8.91 17.97
N GLN A 208 0.56 8.72 16.69
CA GLN A 208 1.95 8.77 16.23
C GLN A 208 2.32 10.10 15.56
N LEU A 209 2.06 11.20 16.23
CA LEU A 209 2.54 12.51 15.81
C LEU A 209 3.89 12.82 16.47
N TYR A 210 4.94 12.92 15.68
CA TYR A 210 6.30 13.27 16.14
C TYR A 210 6.47 14.79 16.32
N THR A 211 5.49 15.44 16.96
CA THR A 211 5.55 16.89 17.25
C THR A 211 4.84 17.21 18.53
N ASP A 212 5.46 18.05 19.34
CA ASP A 212 4.87 18.58 20.56
C ASP A 212 3.94 19.79 20.31
N ALA A 213 3.93 20.29 19.08
CA ALA A 213 3.10 21.43 18.72
C ALA A 213 1.61 21.05 18.79
N LYS A 214 0.91 21.58 19.78
CA LYS A 214 -0.53 21.35 20.02
C LYS A 214 -1.39 21.59 18.77
N GLU A 215 -1.05 22.60 17.97
CA GLU A 215 -1.74 22.89 16.72
C GLU A 215 -1.57 21.82 15.67
N ALA A 216 -0.38 21.19 15.58
CA ALA A 216 -0.13 20.11 14.64
C ALA A 216 -0.87 18.82 15.05
N LYS A 217 -1.03 18.56 16.35
CA LYS A 217 -1.84 17.44 16.85
C LYS A 217 -3.32 17.61 16.46
N LEU A 218 -3.83 18.83 16.45
CA LEU A 218 -5.23 19.15 16.16
C LEU A 218 -5.54 19.34 14.66
N ARG A 219 -4.53 19.62 13.83
CA ARG A 219 -4.69 20.04 12.43
C ARG A 219 -3.73 19.32 11.48
N ASN A 220 -3.60 18.01 11.60
CA ASN A 220 -2.90 17.20 10.61
C ASN A 220 -3.87 16.67 9.54
N GLY A 221 -3.33 16.11 8.47
CA GLY A 221 -4.11 15.59 7.36
C GLY A 221 -5.13 14.53 7.76
N LEU A 222 -4.75 13.62 8.67
CA LEU A 222 -5.65 12.57 9.14
C LEU A 222 -6.84 13.17 9.90
N THR A 223 -6.58 13.97 10.95
CA THR A 223 -7.65 14.52 11.79
C THR A 223 -8.53 15.53 11.04
N ASP A 224 -7.96 16.36 10.16
CA ASP A 224 -8.73 17.28 9.30
C ASP A 224 -9.62 16.48 8.34
N GLY A 225 -9.09 15.44 7.72
CA GLY A 225 -9.86 14.59 6.80
C GLY A 225 -11.00 13.86 7.50
N LEU A 226 -10.76 13.23 8.65
CA LEU A 226 -11.82 12.57 9.41
C LEU A 226 -12.95 13.54 9.76
N LYS A 227 -12.66 14.74 10.23
CA LYS A 227 -13.67 15.77 10.51
C LYS A 227 -14.47 16.21 9.29
N ARG A 228 -13.87 16.21 8.09
CA ARG A 228 -14.56 16.61 6.85
C ARG A 228 -15.46 15.52 6.30
N PHE A 229 -15.01 14.27 6.33
CA PHE A 229 -15.68 13.16 5.67
C PHE A 229 -16.64 12.39 6.56
N PHE A 230 -16.54 12.54 7.90
CA PHE A 230 -17.35 11.79 8.87
C PHE A 230 -18.06 12.70 9.86
N ASN A 231 -19.19 12.23 10.38
CA ASN A 231 -19.91 12.81 11.52
C ASN A 231 -19.20 12.47 12.83
N GLU A 232 -19.70 12.96 13.97
CA GLU A 232 -19.13 12.66 15.29
C GLU A 232 -19.21 11.18 15.67
N ASP A 233 -20.22 10.48 15.18
CA ASP A 233 -20.39 9.03 15.35
C ASP A 233 -19.61 8.18 14.32
N MET A 234 -18.72 8.81 13.56
CA MET A 234 -17.94 8.22 12.49
C MET A 234 -18.77 7.66 11.31
N SER A 235 -20.05 7.98 11.22
CA SER A 235 -20.84 7.71 10.02
C SER A 235 -20.36 8.61 8.86
N PRO A 236 -20.30 8.09 7.61
CA PRO A 236 -19.82 8.87 6.48
C PRO A 236 -20.81 9.98 6.09
N LYS A 237 -20.29 11.18 5.78
CA LYS A 237 -21.07 12.32 5.28
C LYS A 237 -21.39 12.22 3.79
N TYR A 238 -20.66 11.39 3.06
CA TYR A 238 -20.76 11.26 1.61
C TYR A 238 -20.87 9.80 1.20
N PRO A 239 -21.53 9.49 0.09
CA PRO A 239 -21.54 8.15 -0.47
C PRO A 239 -20.11 7.72 -0.89
N ASP A 240 -19.89 6.44 -1.01
CA ASP A 240 -18.61 5.83 -1.42
C ASP A 240 -17.41 6.20 -0.54
N VAL A 241 -17.67 6.60 0.72
CA VAL A 241 -16.66 6.86 1.74
C VAL A 241 -16.85 5.87 2.88
N GLY A 242 -15.78 5.19 3.27
CA GLY A 242 -15.78 4.21 4.33
C GLY A 242 -14.74 4.49 5.41
N HIS A 243 -15.01 4.00 6.63
CA HIS A 243 -14.13 4.14 7.77
C HIS A 243 -14.02 2.82 8.52
N PHE A 244 -12.82 2.50 8.96
CA PHE A 244 -12.54 1.44 9.92
C PHE A 244 -11.42 1.86 10.86
N GLU A 245 -11.56 1.54 12.14
CA GLU A 245 -10.57 1.85 13.16
C GLU A 245 -10.13 0.60 13.90
N PHE A 246 -8.82 0.35 13.83
CA PHE A 246 -8.16 -0.70 14.62
C PHE A 246 -7.87 -0.22 16.03
N ASN A 247 -8.07 -1.09 16.99
CA ASN A 247 -7.76 -0.86 18.39
C ASN A 247 -6.48 -1.62 18.85
N ILE A 248 -6.13 -1.50 20.13
CA ILE A 248 -4.92 -2.12 20.69
C ILE A 248 -4.98 -3.65 20.61
N GLU A 249 -6.18 -4.24 20.73
CA GLU A 249 -6.34 -5.70 20.68
C GLU A 249 -6.05 -6.28 19.29
N ASP A 250 -6.19 -5.46 18.24
CA ASP A 250 -5.89 -5.83 16.85
C ASP A 250 -4.38 -5.87 16.54
N VAL A 251 -3.52 -5.46 17.47
CA VAL A 251 -2.08 -5.42 17.26
C VAL A 251 -1.51 -6.82 17.08
N GLN A 252 -0.87 -7.05 15.93
CA GLN A 252 -0.27 -8.33 15.51
C GLN A 252 1.20 -8.45 15.91
N ARG A 253 1.62 -7.73 16.93
CA ARG A 253 2.98 -7.76 17.48
C ARG A 253 2.99 -8.48 18.84
N SER A 254 4.17 -8.60 19.46
CA SER A 254 4.34 -9.24 20.75
C SER A 254 3.51 -8.52 21.85
N GLU A 255 3.15 -9.25 22.91
CA GLU A 255 2.36 -8.71 24.01
C GLU A 255 3.04 -7.52 24.71
N ILE A 256 4.37 -7.46 24.71
CA ILE A 256 5.09 -6.29 25.23
C ILE A 256 4.75 -5.01 24.46
N VAL A 257 4.52 -5.10 23.14
CA VAL A 257 4.11 -3.94 22.34
C VAL A 257 2.72 -3.47 22.74
N LYS A 258 1.77 -4.38 22.97
CA LYS A 258 0.45 -4.03 23.48
C LYS A 258 0.53 -3.39 24.87
N THR A 259 1.40 -3.91 25.74
CA THR A 259 1.66 -3.34 27.07
C THR A 259 2.19 -1.91 26.96
N ILE A 260 3.15 -1.67 26.06
CA ILE A 260 3.70 -0.33 25.81
C ILE A 260 2.60 0.61 25.29
N LEU A 261 1.81 0.18 24.33
CA LEU A 261 0.70 1.00 23.80
C LEU A 261 -0.32 1.38 24.88
N ARG A 262 -0.67 0.43 25.78
CA ARG A 262 -1.55 0.72 26.91
C ARG A 262 -0.90 1.68 27.92
N ALA A 263 0.39 1.50 28.21
CA ALA A 263 1.13 2.35 29.16
C ALA A 263 1.26 3.80 28.68
N TYR A 264 1.27 4.03 27.37
CA TYR A 264 1.35 5.36 26.76
C TYR A 264 0.00 5.89 26.25
N ALA A 265 -1.12 5.20 26.51
CA ALA A 265 -2.44 5.63 26.08
C ALA A 265 -2.83 7.03 26.58
N ASP A 266 -2.37 7.40 27.77
CA ASP A 266 -2.65 8.72 28.39
C ASP A 266 -1.75 9.85 27.87
N TYR A 267 -0.78 9.52 27.02
CA TYR A 267 0.19 10.50 26.48
C TYR A 267 -0.34 11.24 25.22
N GLN A 268 -1.61 11.04 24.86
CA GLN A 268 -2.23 11.57 23.62
C GLN A 268 -2.82 12.97 23.79
#